data_a874bd63a03c580108a6974abaab3601
#
_entry.id   a874bd63a03c580108a6974abaab3601
#
_cell.length_a   1.000
_cell.length_b   1.000
_cell.length_c   1.000
_cell.angle_alpha   90.00
_cell.angle_beta   90.00
_cell.angle_gamma   90.00
#
_symmetry.space_group_name_H-M   'P 1'
#
loop_
_entity.id
_entity.type
_entity.pdbx_description
1 polymer ?
#
loop_
_entity_poly.entity_id
_entity_poly.type
_entity_poly.pdbx_seq_one_letter_code
_entity_poly.pdbx_strand_id
1 'polypeptide(L)'
;MHSPGGTSFYAALWCNDEGEYTAPAFPFLGYQPGNEASENCFRLYGEYMGPDYEAIPSSIISQGDSTWCGAGDRGDAAMLAYGAARYLLAKGDRQVAGKVMPIVEWCLEYCHRQLNADGVVASDSDELENRFPSGDANLCTSCLYYDALLSAAYLNDALGQSHRKSSVWRKRAAELASNIEVYFGRNVQGYETY
;
A
#
# COMPACT_ATOMS: atom_id res chain seq x y z
N MET A 1 9.61 -9.55 -14.94
CA MET A 1 9.27 -8.12 -14.93
C MET A 1 8.70 -7.75 -16.28
N HIS A 2 7.52 -7.17 -16.35
CA HIS A 2 6.99 -6.62 -17.60
C HIS A 2 7.45 -5.17 -17.71
N SER A 3 8.23 -4.89 -18.78
CA SER A 3 8.52 -3.52 -19.17
C SER A 3 7.60 -3.15 -20.33
N PRO A 4 6.56 -2.34 -20.13
CA PRO A 4 5.75 -1.87 -21.23
C PRO A 4 6.53 -0.85 -22.06
N GLY A 5 7.21 -1.31 -23.10
CA GLY A 5 7.64 -0.47 -24.22
C GLY A 5 8.79 0.49 -24.01
N GLY A 6 9.66 0.30 -23.03
CA GLY A 6 10.81 1.18 -22.84
C GLY A 6 11.96 0.49 -22.15
N THR A 7 13.18 0.87 -22.49
CA THR A 7 14.39 0.29 -21.91
C THR A 7 15.01 1.14 -20.79
N SER A 8 14.58 2.38 -20.61
CA SER A 8 15.25 3.31 -19.69
C SER A 8 14.41 3.66 -18.47
N PHE A 9 13.12 3.96 -18.64
CA PHE A 9 12.27 4.45 -17.53
C PHE A 9 11.19 3.46 -17.09
N TYR A 10 10.81 2.52 -17.96
CA TYR A 10 9.71 1.59 -17.70
C TYR A 10 10.16 0.16 -17.42
N ALA A 11 11.47 -0.11 -17.41
CA ALA A 11 12.03 -1.40 -16.96
C ALA A 11 12.07 -1.44 -15.42
N ALA A 12 10.93 -1.26 -14.79
CA ALA A 12 10.81 -1.15 -13.34
C ALA A 12 9.52 -1.79 -12.84
N LEU A 13 9.51 -2.18 -11.56
CA LEU A 13 8.31 -2.39 -10.78
C LEU A 13 7.93 -1.06 -10.17
N TRP A 14 6.72 -0.57 -10.45
CA TRP A 14 6.17 0.61 -9.83
C TRP A 14 5.17 0.20 -8.74
N CYS A 15 5.28 0.80 -7.56
CA CYS A 15 4.49 0.40 -6.40
C CYS A 15 2.99 0.55 -6.64
N ASN A 16 2.57 1.65 -7.25
CA ASN A 16 1.18 1.87 -7.64
C ASN A 16 0.73 0.91 -8.75
N ASP A 17 1.45 0.83 -9.87
CA ASP A 17 1.02 0.04 -11.04
C ASP A 17 0.94 -1.46 -10.72
N GLU A 18 1.97 -2.00 -10.09
CA GLU A 18 2.05 -3.45 -9.82
C GLU A 18 1.46 -3.79 -8.45
N GLY A 19 1.86 -3.08 -7.41
CA GLY A 19 1.46 -3.40 -6.04
C GLY A 19 0.00 -3.07 -5.76
N GLU A 20 -0.44 -1.87 -6.14
CA GLU A 20 -1.78 -1.38 -5.84
C GLU A 20 -2.82 -1.86 -6.85
N TYR A 21 -2.57 -1.66 -8.16
CA TYR A 21 -3.60 -1.84 -9.18
C TYR A 21 -3.65 -3.24 -9.75
N THR A 22 -2.51 -3.79 -10.22
CA THR A 22 -2.56 -5.03 -11.00
C THR A 22 -2.55 -6.27 -10.12
N ALA A 23 -1.78 -6.29 -9.05
CA ALA A 23 -1.65 -7.46 -8.19
C ALA A 23 -3.01 -7.94 -7.63
N PRO A 24 -3.90 -7.10 -7.08
CA PRO A 24 -5.18 -7.55 -6.56
C PRO A 24 -6.10 -8.18 -7.61
N ALA A 25 -5.91 -7.86 -8.89
CA ALA A 25 -6.76 -8.33 -9.99
C ALA A 25 -6.35 -9.71 -10.52
N PHE A 26 -5.07 -10.08 -10.49
CA PHE A 26 -4.58 -11.32 -11.10
C PHE A 26 -5.20 -12.61 -10.54
N PRO A 27 -5.51 -12.75 -9.24
CA PRO A 27 -6.18 -13.94 -8.74
C PRO A 27 -7.55 -14.19 -9.40
N PHE A 28 -8.32 -13.12 -9.67
CA PHE A 28 -9.64 -13.22 -10.32
C PHE A 28 -9.55 -13.62 -11.79
N LEU A 29 -8.44 -13.30 -12.46
CA LEU A 29 -8.20 -13.67 -13.85
C LEU A 29 -7.70 -15.10 -14.01
N GLY A 30 -7.26 -15.76 -12.92
CA GLY A 30 -6.65 -17.09 -12.99
C GLY A 30 -5.34 -17.11 -13.80
N TYR A 31 -4.72 -15.96 -14.01
CA TYR A 31 -3.52 -15.81 -14.82
C TYR A 31 -2.27 -16.08 -13.97
N GLN A 32 -1.75 -17.30 -14.07
CA GLN A 32 -0.65 -17.77 -13.22
C GLN A 32 0.61 -16.90 -13.32
N PRO A 33 1.11 -16.50 -14.53
CA PRO A 33 2.28 -15.63 -14.59
C PRO A 33 2.07 -14.26 -13.91
N GLY A 34 0.86 -13.72 -13.94
CA GLY A 34 0.52 -12.50 -13.22
C GLY A 34 0.56 -12.67 -11.70
N ASN A 35 0.05 -13.80 -11.20
CA ASN A 35 0.14 -14.13 -9.78
C ASN A 35 1.60 -14.28 -9.32
N GLU A 36 2.45 -14.97 -10.09
CA GLU A 36 3.87 -15.11 -9.80
C GLU A 36 4.60 -13.76 -9.84
N ALA A 37 4.25 -12.90 -10.78
CA ALA A 37 4.78 -11.55 -10.86
C ALA A 37 4.40 -10.71 -9.63
N SER A 38 3.15 -10.80 -9.17
CA SER A 38 2.68 -10.12 -7.96
C SER A 38 3.42 -10.59 -6.70
N GLU A 39 3.55 -11.89 -6.52
CA GLU A 39 4.28 -12.47 -5.39
C GLU A 39 5.75 -12.06 -5.39
N ASN A 40 6.38 -12.00 -6.58
CA ASN A 40 7.73 -11.52 -6.72
C ASN A 40 7.86 -10.00 -6.46
N CYS A 41 6.88 -9.20 -6.88
CA CYS A 41 6.79 -7.78 -6.57
C CYS A 41 6.81 -7.56 -5.05
N PHE A 42 5.90 -8.20 -4.31
CA PHE A 42 5.87 -8.09 -2.85
C PHE A 42 7.18 -8.52 -2.19
N ARG A 43 7.76 -9.64 -2.64
CA ARG A 43 9.04 -10.11 -2.13
C ARG A 43 10.17 -9.10 -2.34
N LEU A 44 10.26 -8.49 -3.52
CA LEU A 44 11.29 -7.49 -3.84
C LEU A 44 11.14 -6.23 -2.97
N TYR A 45 9.92 -5.73 -2.80
CA TYR A 45 9.69 -4.61 -1.88
C TYR A 45 10.04 -4.96 -0.43
N GLY A 46 9.82 -6.22 -0.01
CA GLY A 46 10.21 -6.70 1.29
C GLY A 46 11.70 -6.60 1.61
N GLU A 47 12.55 -6.57 0.59
CA GLU A 47 14.01 -6.42 0.75
C GLU A 47 14.41 -5.00 1.22
N TYR A 48 13.53 -4.01 1.06
CA TYR A 48 13.72 -2.62 1.51
C TYR A 48 13.09 -2.33 2.86
N MET A 49 12.47 -3.31 3.51
CA MET A 49 11.75 -3.16 4.77
C MET A 49 12.67 -3.44 5.96
N GLY A 50 13.33 -2.41 6.46
CA GLY A 50 14.22 -2.48 7.60
C GLY A 50 13.53 -2.24 8.95
N PRO A 51 14.24 -2.47 10.07
CA PRO A 51 13.72 -2.25 11.41
C PRO A 51 13.53 -0.77 11.77
N ASP A 52 14.16 0.13 11.03
CA ASP A 52 14.10 1.58 11.27
C ASP A 52 12.87 2.23 10.63
N TYR A 53 12.12 1.47 9.81
CA TYR A 53 10.93 1.94 9.10
C TYR A 53 11.20 3.18 8.25
N GLU A 54 12.21 3.12 7.41
CA GLU A 54 12.46 4.11 6.36
C GLU A 54 11.49 3.92 5.19
N ALA A 55 11.22 5.00 4.45
CA ALA A 55 10.34 4.95 3.28
C ALA A 55 10.86 3.94 2.24
N ILE A 56 9.97 3.11 1.73
CA ILE A 56 10.31 2.19 0.63
C ILE A 56 10.39 2.97 -0.69
N PRO A 57 11.17 2.47 -1.67
CA PRO A 57 11.25 3.13 -2.97
C PRO A 57 9.91 3.09 -3.72
N SER A 58 9.63 4.13 -4.50
CA SER A 58 8.45 4.17 -5.37
C SER A 58 8.56 3.19 -6.54
N SER A 59 9.78 2.92 -7.00
CA SER A 59 10.01 1.86 -7.99
C SER A 59 11.34 1.14 -7.79
N ILE A 60 11.36 -0.13 -8.21
CA ILE A 60 12.53 -0.99 -8.23
C ILE A 60 12.89 -1.25 -9.70
N ILE A 61 14.06 -0.77 -10.12
CA ILE A 61 14.51 -0.77 -11.51
C ILE A 61 15.40 -1.98 -11.75
N SER A 62 15.36 -2.52 -12.96
CA SER A 62 16.29 -3.55 -13.43
C SER A 62 16.42 -4.74 -12.48
N GLN A 63 15.28 -5.30 -12.06
CA GLN A 63 15.21 -6.50 -11.20
C GLN A 63 15.88 -6.36 -9.83
N GLY A 64 15.90 -5.14 -9.30
CA GLY A 64 16.44 -4.84 -7.99
C GLY A 64 17.83 -4.22 -7.99
N ASP A 65 18.41 -3.97 -9.17
CA ASP A 65 19.76 -3.37 -9.28
C ASP A 65 19.79 -1.90 -8.83
N SER A 66 18.67 -1.20 -8.91
CA SER A 66 18.52 0.19 -8.49
C SER A 66 17.08 0.55 -8.14
N THR A 67 16.90 1.70 -7.48
CA THR A 67 15.59 2.19 -7.06
C THR A 67 15.37 3.63 -7.49
N TRP A 68 14.11 4.05 -7.49
CA TRP A 68 13.73 5.44 -7.69
C TRP A 68 12.75 5.89 -6.59
N CYS A 69 13.00 7.07 -6.03
CA CYS A 69 12.17 7.75 -5.03
C CYS A 69 12.21 9.27 -5.23
N GLY A 70 12.29 9.73 -6.49
CA GLY A 70 12.53 11.13 -6.81
C GLY A 70 11.42 12.11 -6.41
N ALA A 71 10.23 11.61 -6.07
CA ALA A 71 9.12 12.42 -5.57
C ALA A 71 8.91 12.31 -4.04
N GLY A 72 9.87 11.72 -3.31
CA GLY A 72 9.75 11.43 -1.89
C GLY A 72 8.82 10.26 -1.60
N ASP A 73 8.25 10.21 -0.40
CA ASP A 73 7.21 9.24 -0.03
C ASP A 73 5.88 9.66 -0.67
N ARG A 74 5.38 8.84 -1.57
CA ARG A 74 4.09 9.03 -2.26
C ARG A 74 2.92 8.30 -1.57
N GLY A 75 3.16 7.70 -0.41
CA GLY A 75 2.25 6.75 0.21
C GLY A 75 2.49 5.31 -0.27
N ASP A 76 3.67 5.02 -0.78
CA ASP A 76 4.01 3.72 -1.39
C ASP A 76 3.78 2.53 -0.44
N ALA A 77 4.05 2.69 0.86
CA ALA A 77 3.75 1.65 1.84
C ALA A 77 2.23 1.40 2.01
N ALA A 78 1.38 2.43 1.90
CA ALA A 78 -0.07 2.26 1.93
C ALA A 78 -0.58 1.55 0.66
N MET A 79 -0.06 1.91 -0.52
CA MET A 79 -0.35 1.25 -1.80
C MET A 79 -0.01 -0.24 -1.73
N LEU A 80 1.18 -0.55 -1.25
CA LEU A 80 1.64 -1.94 -1.15
C LEU A 80 0.84 -2.75 -0.11
N ALA A 81 0.53 -2.16 1.05
CA ALA A 81 -0.29 -2.81 2.07
C ALA A 81 -1.69 -3.15 1.56
N TYR A 82 -2.33 -2.18 0.89
CA TYR A 82 -3.63 -2.33 0.26
C TYR A 82 -3.61 -3.46 -0.77
N GLY A 83 -2.73 -3.36 -1.75
CA GLY A 83 -2.67 -4.32 -2.84
C GLY A 83 -2.30 -5.73 -2.39
N ALA A 84 -1.30 -5.87 -1.50
CA ALA A 84 -0.90 -7.16 -0.97
C ALA A 84 -2.00 -7.81 -0.13
N ALA A 85 -2.67 -7.08 0.77
CA ALA A 85 -3.76 -7.62 1.57
C ALA A 85 -4.94 -8.07 0.71
N ARG A 86 -5.33 -7.27 -0.29
CA ARG A 86 -6.37 -7.59 -1.26
C ARG A 86 -6.00 -8.79 -2.14
N TYR A 87 -4.75 -8.85 -2.61
CA TYR A 87 -4.23 -10.01 -3.33
C TYR A 87 -4.37 -11.30 -2.52
N LEU A 88 -3.94 -11.28 -1.26
CA LEU A 88 -4.00 -12.46 -0.39
C LEU A 88 -5.43 -12.93 -0.11
N LEU A 89 -6.36 -12.00 0.10
CA LEU A 89 -7.78 -12.30 0.27
C LEU A 89 -8.38 -12.96 -0.98
N ALA A 90 -8.05 -12.43 -2.17
CA ALA A 90 -8.53 -12.95 -3.44
C ALA A 90 -7.89 -14.31 -3.80
N LYS A 91 -6.60 -14.47 -3.53
CA LYS A 91 -5.83 -15.68 -3.81
C LYS A 91 -6.25 -16.86 -2.93
N GLY A 92 -6.55 -16.62 -1.66
CA GLY A 92 -6.98 -17.66 -0.72
C GLY A 92 -5.91 -18.71 -0.38
N ASP A 93 -4.65 -18.47 -0.71
CA ASP A 93 -3.54 -19.41 -0.47
C ASP A 93 -2.82 -19.10 0.84
N ARG A 94 -2.92 -20.04 1.80
CA ARG A 94 -2.31 -19.89 3.14
C ARG A 94 -0.78 -19.88 3.12
N GLN A 95 -0.15 -20.56 2.16
CA GLN A 95 1.32 -20.59 2.06
C GLN A 95 1.84 -19.27 1.53
N VAL A 96 1.18 -18.71 0.52
CA VAL A 96 1.47 -17.37 0.01
C VAL A 96 1.22 -16.33 1.09
N ALA A 97 0.10 -16.44 1.81
CA ALA A 97 -0.21 -15.52 2.91
C ALA A 97 0.87 -15.54 4.00
N GLY A 98 1.42 -16.69 4.34
CA GLY A 98 2.51 -16.82 5.32
C GLY A 98 3.79 -16.06 4.91
N LYS A 99 4.03 -15.90 3.61
CA LYS A 99 5.20 -15.19 3.07
C LYS A 99 4.98 -13.67 2.94
N VAL A 100 3.76 -13.28 2.56
CA VAL A 100 3.46 -11.88 2.21
C VAL A 100 2.88 -11.10 3.40
N MET A 101 2.22 -11.77 4.35
CA MET A 101 1.65 -11.10 5.52
C MET A 101 2.65 -10.27 6.34
N PRO A 102 3.91 -10.69 6.56
CA PRO A 102 4.91 -9.85 7.22
C PRO A 102 5.17 -8.53 6.52
N ILE A 103 5.08 -8.50 5.18
CA ILE A 103 5.22 -7.30 4.36
C ILE A 103 4.04 -6.35 4.61
N VAL A 104 2.81 -6.87 4.59
CA VAL A 104 1.61 -6.11 4.93
C VAL A 104 1.73 -5.52 6.34
N GLU A 105 2.14 -6.32 7.32
CA GLU A 105 2.30 -5.88 8.71
C GLU A 105 3.33 -4.76 8.86
N TRP A 106 4.44 -4.86 8.16
CA TRP A 106 5.47 -3.82 8.15
C TRP A 106 4.92 -2.51 7.57
N CYS A 107 4.24 -2.59 6.42
CA CYS A 107 3.64 -1.41 5.78
C CYS A 107 2.57 -0.75 6.67
N LEU A 108 1.72 -1.55 7.33
CA LEU A 108 0.72 -1.03 8.27
C LEU A 108 1.36 -0.30 9.45
N GLU A 109 2.46 -0.82 9.98
CA GLU A 109 3.18 -0.17 11.06
C GLU A 109 3.92 1.08 10.57
N TYR A 110 4.51 1.05 9.37
CA TYR A 110 5.08 2.23 8.73
C TYR A 110 4.05 3.36 8.61
N CYS A 111 2.91 3.11 7.99
CA CYS A 111 1.85 4.12 7.86
C CYS A 111 1.35 4.64 9.22
N HIS A 112 1.30 3.77 10.23
CA HIS A 112 0.94 4.20 11.58
C HIS A 112 1.94 5.18 12.18
N ARG A 113 3.23 5.01 11.91
CA ARG A 113 4.29 5.92 12.36
C ARG A 113 4.32 7.23 11.60
N GLN A 114 3.77 7.25 10.38
CA GLN A 114 3.63 8.45 9.54
C GLN A 114 2.35 9.25 9.84
N LEU A 115 1.55 8.89 10.83
CA LEU A 115 0.40 9.70 11.21
C LEU A 115 0.86 11.07 11.72
N ASN A 116 0.32 12.14 11.12
CA ASN A 116 0.52 13.51 11.58
C ASN A 116 -0.29 13.81 12.85
N ALA A 117 -0.23 15.05 13.33
CA ALA A 117 -0.95 15.47 14.54
C ALA A 117 -2.49 15.37 14.42
N ASP A 118 -3.02 15.41 13.20
CA ASP A 118 -4.44 15.25 12.89
C ASP A 118 -4.85 13.78 12.69
N GLY A 119 -3.89 12.86 12.77
CA GLY A 119 -4.12 11.42 12.70
C GLY A 119 -4.43 10.89 11.30
N VAL A 120 -3.98 11.59 10.25
CA VAL A 120 -3.96 11.12 8.86
C VAL A 120 -2.54 10.85 8.41
N VAL A 121 -2.35 10.03 7.37
CA VAL A 121 -1.00 9.63 6.94
C VAL A 121 -0.31 10.77 6.22
N ALA A 122 0.83 11.21 6.76
CA ALA A 122 1.69 12.19 6.10
C ALA A 122 2.41 11.54 4.90
N SER A 123 2.64 12.33 3.85
CA SER A 123 3.37 11.94 2.65
C SER A 123 3.97 13.17 1.99
N ASP A 124 5.11 13.00 1.28
CA ASP A 124 5.79 14.10 0.59
C ASP A 124 5.07 14.50 -0.70
N SER A 125 4.42 13.54 -1.32
CA SER A 125 3.65 13.71 -2.55
C SER A 125 2.58 12.62 -2.66
N ASP A 126 1.93 12.55 -3.81
CA ASP A 126 1.02 11.47 -4.19
C ASP A 126 1.57 10.68 -5.39
N GLU A 127 0.79 9.72 -5.88
CA GLU A 127 1.14 8.92 -7.06
C GLU A 127 1.33 9.76 -8.35
N LEU A 128 0.89 11.01 -8.37
CA LEU A 128 1.09 11.95 -9.48
C LEU A 128 2.46 12.65 -9.44
N GLU A 129 3.31 12.33 -8.45
CA GLU A 129 4.73 12.69 -8.44
C GLU A 129 4.98 14.20 -8.50
N ASN A 130 4.26 14.96 -7.70
CA ASN A 130 4.35 16.43 -7.66
C ASN A 130 3.91 17.14 -8.96
N ARG A 131 3.17 16.47 -9.85
CA ARG A 131 2.58 17.14 -11.04
C ARG A 131 1.51 18.16 -10.67
N PHE A 132 0.90 17.98 -9.52
CA PHE A 132 -0.02 18.93 -8.91
C PHE A 132 0.43 19.20 -7.48
N PRO A 133 0.11 20.36 -6.90
CA PRO A 133 0.39 20.62 -5.50
C PRO A 133 -0.31 19.58 -4.62
N SER A 134 0.47 18.86 -3.83
CA SER A 134 -0.02 18.02 -2.73
C SER A 134 0.25 18.75 -1.41
N GLY A 135 -0.55 18.48 -0.39
CA GLY A 135 -0.28 18.95 0.98
C GLY A 135 0.70 18.01 1.69
N ASP A 136 0.83 18.20 3.00
CA ASP A 136 1.65 17.35 3.88
C ASP A 136 1.02 15.97 4.12
N ALA A 137 -0.19 15.76 3.64
CA ALA A 137 -0.92 14.49 3.64
C ALA A 137 -1.89 14.47 2.45
N ASN A 138 -2.13 13.30 1.88
CA ASN A 138 -3.13 13.17 0.83
C ASN A 138 -4.22 12.14 1.18
N LEU A 139 -5.41 12.39 0.63
CA LEU A 139 -6.60 11.56 0.90
C LEU A 139 -6.39 10.12 0.42
N CYS A 140 -5.77 9.93 -0.74
CA CYS A 140 -5.54 8.62 -1.34
C CYS A 140 -4.74 7.73 -0.39
N THR A 141 -3.58 8.18 0.08
CA THR A 141 -2.72 7.44 1.01
C THR A 141 -3.47 7.03 2.28
N SER A 142 -4.25 7.95 2.88
CA SER A 142 -5.03 7.65 4.08
C SER A 142 -6.15 6.65 3.82
N CYS A 143 -6.83 6.72 2.67
CA CYS A 143 -7.87 5.77 2.27
C CYS A 143 -7.29 4.38 1.99
N LEU A 144 -6.14 4.29 1.33
CA LEU A 144 -5.45 3.02 1.09
C LEU A 144 -5.02 2.36 2.41
N TYR A 145 -4.47 3.14 3.33
CA TYR A 145 -4.11 2.65 4.66
C TYR A 145 -5.35 2.16 5.43
N TYR A 146 -6.46 2.88 5.36
CA TYR A 146 -7.73 2.48 5.98
C TYR A 146 -8.20 1.10 5.47
N ASP A 147 -8.27 0.93 4.15
CA ASP A 147 -8.68 -0.35 3.56
C ASP A 147 -7.68 -1.47 3.89
N ALA A 148 -6.37 -1.19 3.84
CA ALA A 148 -5.34 -2.16 4.19
C ALA A 148 -5.48 -2.66 5.63
N LEU A 149 -5.79 -1.80 6.59
CA LEU A 149 -6.06 -2.17 7.98
C LEU A 149 -7.24 -3.14 8.10
N LEU A 150 -8.35 -2.87 7.40
CA LEU A 150 -9.53 -3.74 7.41
C LEU A 150 -9.25 -5.06 6.71
N SER A 151 -8.65 -5.02 5.53
CA SER A 151 -8.30 -6.20 4.74
C SER A 151 -7.33 -7.11 5.49
N ALA A 152 -6.30 -6.55 6.13
CA ALA A 152 -5.37 -7.31 6.97
C ALA A 152 -6.05 -7.91 8.21
N ALA A 153 -7.00 -7.21 8.82
CA ALA A 153 -7.76 -7.75 9.95
C ALA A 153 -8.61 -8.96 9.54
N TYR A 154 -9.31 -8.88 8.41
CA TYR A 154 -10.05 -10.02 7.85
C TYR A 154 -9.15 -11.19 7.51
N LEU A 155 -8.02 -10.92 6.86
CA LEU A 155 -7.04 -11.93 6.49
C LEU A 155 -6.47 -12.64 7.73
N ASN A 156 -6.09 -11.88 8.74
CA ASN A 156 -5.56 -12.41 10.00
C ASN A 156 -6.57 -13.34 10.71
N ASP A 157 -7.86 -12.95 10.73
CA ASP A 157 -8.92 -13.80 11.27
C ASP A 157 -9.14 -15.07 10.45
N ALA A 158 -9.15 -14.97 9.11
CA ALA A 158 -9.28 -16.10 8.20
C ALA A 158 -8.11 -17.10 8.30
N LEU A 159 -6.92 -16.60 8.63
CA LEU A 159 -5.76 -17.44 8.90
C LEU A 159 -5.78 -18.08 10.30
N GLY A 160 -6.72 -17.70 11.16
CA GLY A 160 -6.82 -18.19 12.54
C GLY A 160 -5.71 -17.63 13.45
N GLN A 161 -5.20 -16.46 13.14
CA GLN A 161 -4.17 -15.77 13.91
C GLN A 161 -4.75 -14.96 15.07
N SER A 162 -3.92 -14.15 15.73
CA SER A 162 -4.29 -13.41 16.95
C SER A 162 -5.46 -12.43 16.78
N HIS A 163 -6.61 -12.71 17.38
CA HIS A 163 -7.75 -11.78 17.44
C HIS A 163 -7.39 -10.40 18.02
N ARG A 164 -6.40 -10.34 18.91
CA ARG A 164 -5.93 -9.06 19.45
C ARG A 164 -5.35 -8.17 18.35
N LYS A 165 -4.60 -8.75 17.41
CA LYS A 165 -4.02 -8.02 16.28
C LYS A 165 -5.10 -7.45 15.37
N SER A 166 -6.08 -8.28 14.96
CA SER A 166 -7.23 -7.84 14.16
C SER A 166 -8.05 -6.73 14.85
N SER A 167 -8.25 -6.83 16.15
CA SER A 167 -8.97 -5.81 16.93
C SER A 167 -8.23 -4.47 16.94
N VAL A 168 -6.89 -4.49 17.07
CA VAL A 168 -6.07 -3.27 17.00
C VAL A 168 -6.19 -2.61 15.62
N TRP A 169 -6.10 -3.38 14.54
CA TRP A 169 -6.21 -2.84 13.19
C TRP A 169 -7.60 -2.27 12.89
N ARG A 170 -8.68 -2.94 13.32
CA ARG A 170 -10.04 -2.40 13.19
C ARG A 170 -10.23 -1.10 13.97
N LYS A 171 -9.64 -1.02 15.18
CA LYS A 171 -9.69 0.21 15.97
C LYS A 171 -8.94 1.34 15.26
N ARG A 172 -7.70 1.09 14.77
CA ARG A 172 -6.94 2.07 13.99
C ARG A 172 -7.70 2.54 12.75
N ALA A 173 -8.37 1.62 12.05
CA ALA A 173 -9.20 1.96 10.88
C ALA A 173 -10.36 2.87 11.25
N ALA A 174 -11.08 2.59 12.34
CA ALA A 174 -12.20 3.42 12.77
C ALA A 174 -11.76 4.83 13.20
N GLU A 175 -10.63 4.95 13.90
CA GLU A 175 -10.04 6.23 14.27
C GLU A 175 -9.60 7.02 13.01
N LEU A 176 -8.91 6.35 12.08
CA LEU A 176 -8.47 6.95 10.82
C LEU A 176 -9.65 7.44 9.97
N ALA A 177 -10.73 6.65 9.85
CA ALA A 177 -11.93 7.07 9.13
C ALA A 177 -12.49 8.40 9.66
N SER A 178 -12.59 8.52 10.99
CA SER A 178 -13.05 9.77 11.61
C SER A 178 -12.10 10.95 11.32
N ASN A 179 -10.80 10.69 11.34
CA ASN A 179 -9.79 11.71 11.08
C ASN A 179 -9.78 12.16 9.60
N ILE A 180 -9.99 11.23 8.66
CA ILE A 180 -10.16 11.52 7.24
C ILE A 180 -11.31 12.50 7.01
N GLU A 181 -12.49 12.25 7.60
CA GLU A 181 -13.64 13.13 7.49
C GLU A 181 -13.36 14.53 8.01
N VAL A 182 -12.67 14.64 9.14
CA VAL A 182 -12.34 15.93 9.76
C VAL A 182 -11.27 16.68 8.96
N TYR A 183 -10.23 15.99 8.51
CA TYR A 183 -9.08 16.62 7.89
C TYR A 183 -9.33 17.00 6.42
N PHE A 184 -9.90 16.09 5.64
CA PHE A 184 -10.12 16.27 4.21
C PHE A 184 -11.52 16.78 3.85
N GLY A 185 -12.54 16.49 4.68
CA GLY A 185 -13.92 16.89 4.42
C GLY A 185 -14.06 18.40 4.21
N ARG A 186 -14.76 18.80 3.16
CA ARG A 186 -15.00 20.20 2.77
C ARG A 186 -16.43 20.40 2.30
N ASN A 187 -16.85 21.65 2.31
CA ASN A 187 -18.08 22.05 1.62
C ASN A 187 -17.70 22.98 0.47
N VAL A 188 -17.97 22.56 -0.75
CA VAL A 188 -17.70 23.32 -1.95
C VAL A 188 -19.02 23.61 -2.66
N GLN A 189 -19.40 24.88 -2.78
CA GLN A 189 -20.64 25.33 -3.42
C GLN A 189 -21.91 24.66 -2.83
N GLY A 190 -21.92 24.35 -1.53
CA GLY A 190 -23.04 23.70 -0.85
C GLY A 190 -23.05 22.16 -0.92
N TYR A 191 -22.06 21.56 -1.54
CA TYR A 191 -21.88 20.11 -1.58
C TYR A 191 -20.80 19.67 -0.58
N GLU A 192 -21.11 18.65 0.20
CA GLU A 192 -20.11 17.97 1.01
C GLU A 192 -19.21 17.17 0.10
N THR A 193 -17.89 17.30 0.26
CA THR A 193 -16.87 16.66 -0.60
C THR A 193 -15.54 16.58 0.14
N TYR A 194 -14.55 16.01 -0.54
CA TYR A 194 -13.16 15.95 -0.09
C TYR A 194 -12.26 16.84 -0.94
#